data_babc96979368255db774c42feb9923fd
#
_entry.id   babc96979368255db774c42feb9923fd
#
_cell.length_a   1.000
_cell.length_b   1.000
_cell.length_c   1.000
_cell.angle_alpha   90.00
_cell.angle_beta   90.00
_cell.angle_gamma   90.00
#
_symmetry.space_group_name_H-M   'P 1'
#
loop_
_entity.id
_entity.type
_entity.pdbx_description
1 polymer ?
#
loop_
_entity_poly.entity_id
_entity_poly.type
_entity_poly.pdbx_seq_one_letter_code
_entity_poly.pdbx_strand_id
1 'polypeptide(L)'
;MIRNGKKKAISCALVAAMSVGLAACGTTSYDFKVSYDGIKTGDVSSKVSVHDPSILKADGEYYIFGSHMSAAKSSDLLNWEKVADGYSKKNPVYGQIYDVADEAFAYSGSKNSLIKTDDKQVHVWAPDVIYNETTGLYYMYYCTTSTWNASNLCYGTSTTPEGPYEWQGALIYSGFNRKTISGTDVLDYVDEDYAYKNYIKGAQYNYEDYPNAIDPTVFYDADGRMWMVYGSWSGGIFLLEIDKT
;
A
#
# COMPACT_ATOMS: atom_id res chain seq x y z
N MET A 1 -12.19 -2.01 45.91
CA MET A 1 -10.78 -2.33 46.09
C MET A 1 -10.54 -3.81 45.75
N ILE A 2 -10.70 -4.22 44.50
CA ILE A 2 -10.27 -5.53 43.95
C ILE A 2 -10.30 -5.38 42.41
N ARG A 3 -9.25 -4.82 41.81
CA ARG A 3 -9.12 -4.83 40.33
C ARG A 3 -7.68 -4.86 39.80
N ASN A 4 -6.66 -4.86 40.68
CA ASN A 4 -5.26 -4.80 40.24
C ASN A 4 -4.48 -6.11 40.23
N GLY A 5 -5.06 -7.22 40.73
CA GLY A 5 -4.36 -8.52 40.79
C GLY A 5 -4.39 -9.32 39.46
N LYS A 6 -5.48 -9.22 38.71
CA LYS A 6 -5.63 -10.04 37.48
C LYS A 6 -4.84 -9.57 36.26
N LYS A 7 -4.57 -8.26 36.17
CA LYS A 7 -3.76 -7.73 35.04
C LYS A 7 -2.28 -8.10 35.13
N LYS A 8 -1.73 -8.20 36.33
CA LYS A 8 -0.32 -8.61 36.53
C LYS A 8 -0.09 -10.10 36.25
N ALA A 9 -1.07 -10.96 36.57
CA ALA A 9 -0.96 -12.39 36.31
C ALA A 9 -1.02 -12.72 34.79
N ILE A 10 -1.86 -12.00 34.03
CA ILE A 10 -1.96 -12.18 32.58
C ILE A 10 -0.70 -11.68 31.89
N SER A 11 -0.14 -10.56 32.34
CA SER A 11 1.10 -10.02 31.78
C SER A 11 2.31 -10.95 32.03
N CYS A 12 2.42 -11.53 33.21
CA CYS A 12 3.48 -12.49 33.51
C CYS A 12 3.30 -13.83 32.77
N ALA A 13 2.06 -14.29 32.57
CA ALA A 13 1.81 -15.50 31.79
C ALA A 13 2.11 -15.34 30.30
N LEU A 14 1.83 -14.16 29.71
CA LEU A 14 2.18 -13.86 28.32
C LEU A 14 3.69 -13.76 28.13
N VAL A 15 4.40 -13.12 29.05
CA VAL A 15 5.86 -13.00 28.98
C VAL A 15 6.53 -14.36 29.19
N ALA A 16 6.01 -15.20 30.10
CA ALA A 16 6.50 -16.56 30.29
C ALA A 16 6.21 -17.47 29.09
N ALA A 17 5.04 -17.32 28.44
CA ALA A 17 4.71 -18.06 27.22
C ALA A 17 5.57 -17.65 26.03
N MET A 18 5.90 -16.36 25.88
CA MET A 18 6.81 -15.90 24.84
C MET A 18 8.26 -16.34 25.09
N SER A 19 8.71 -16.39 26.36
CA SER A 19 10.06 -16.85 26.68
C SER A 19 10.23 -18.36 26.50
N VAL A 20 9.18 -19.16 26.73
CA VAL A 20 9.19 -20.59 26.45
C VAL A 20 9.10 -20.87 24.94
N GLY A 21 8.36 -20.04 24.17
CA GLY A 21 8.32 -20.13 22.71
C GLY A 21 9.66 -19.78 22.05
N LEU A 22 10.40 -18.82 22.60
CA LEU A 22 11.75 -18.45 22.13
C LEU A 22 12.82 -19.50 22.51
N ALA A 23 12.63 -20.23 23.60
CA ALA A 23 13.54 -21.31 23.99
C ALA A 23 13.28 -22.62 23.19
N ALA A 24 12.09 -22.79 22.60
CA ALA A 24 11.77 -23.93 21.75
C ALA A 24 12.16 -23.71 20.27
N CYS A 25 12.43 -22.45 19.84
CA CYS A 25 13.18 -22.19 18.63
C CYS A 25 14.65 -22.55 18.90
N GLY A 26 14.98 -23.84 18.71
CA GLY A 26 16.37 -24.23 18.60
C GLY A 26 17.04 -23.28 17.61
N THR A 27 18.20 -22.75 17.96
CA THR A 27 19.08 -22.02 17.06
C THR A 27 19.55 -22.96 15.96
N THR A 28 18.65 -23.32 15.03
CA THR A 28 19.06 -23.79 13.73
C THR A 28 19.62 -22.58 13.01
N SER A 29 20.91 -22.35 13.17
CA SER A 29 21.63 -21.50 12.25
C SER A 29 21.51 -22.17 10.88
N TYR A 30 20.60 -21.67 10.05
CA TYR A 30 20.62 -21.99 8.64
C TYR A 30 21.84 -21.32 8.05
N ASP A 31 22.92 -22.08 7.90
CA ASP A 31 24.09 -21.64 7.13
C ASP A 31 23.68 -21.61 5.66
N PHE A 32 23.02 -20.53 5.25
CA PHE A 32 22.60 -20.29 3.89
C PHE A 32 23.84 -19.97 3.07
N LYS A 33 24.51 -21.02 2.56
CA LYS A 33 25.52 -20.84 1.52
C LYS A 33 24.81 -20.57 0.21
N VAL A 34 24.67 -19.31 -0.16
CA VAL A 34 24.25 -18.94 -1.51
C VAL A 34 25.41 -19.28 -2.45
N SER A 35 25.23 -20.27 -3.32
CA SER A 35 26.15 -20.51 -4.41
C SER A 35 25.73 -19.63 -5.60
N TYR A 36 26.67 -18.87 -6.10
CA TYR A 36 26.51 -18.08 -7.32
C TYR A 36 27.01 -18.83 -8.56
N ASP A 37 27.40 -20.12 -8.39
CA ASP A 37 27.86 -20.96 -9.49
C ASP A 37 26.72 -21.19 -10.50
N GLY A 38 26.97 -20.82 -11.75
CA GLY A 38 26.00 -20.96 -12.82
C GLY A 38 25.02 -19.82 -12.97
N ILE A 39 25.07 -18.77 -12.13
CA ILE A 39 24.31 -17.56 -12.35
C ILE A 39 24.90 -16.81 -13.54
N LYS A 40 24.12 -16.70 -14.59
CA LYS A 40 24.48 -15.85 -15.74
C LYS A 40 24.08 -14.42 -15.38
N THR A 41 25.06 -13.56 -15.28
CA THR A 41 24.84 -12.13 -15.22
C THR A 41 24.85 -11.59 -16.65
N GLY A 42 23.87 -10.75 -16.98
CA GLY A 42 23.81 -10.03 -18.25
C GLY A 42 23.88 -8.53 -18.01
N ASP A 43 24.21 -7.79 -19.03
CA ASP A 43 24.14 -6.34 -18.98
C ASP A 43 22.67 -5.91 -18.96
N VAL A 44 22.29 -5.07 -18.01
CA VAL A 44 20.97 -4.47 -17.97
C VAL A 44 20.91 -3.39 -19.04
N SER A 45 19.99 -3.55 -19.98
CA SER A 45 19.67 -2.54 -20.98
C SER A 45 18.34 -1.90 -20.64
N SER A 46 18.38 -0.71 -20.05
CA SER A 46 17.19 0.02 -19.69
C SER A 46 17.33 1.50 -20.00
N LYS A 47 16.31 2.04 -20.69
CA LYS A 47 16.08 3.49 -20.83
C LYS A 47 14.89 3.92 -19.97
N VAL A 48 14.56 3.13 -18.95
CA VAL A 48 13.39 3.29 -18.09
C VAL A 48 13.86 3.60 -16.68
N SER A 49 13.19 4.53 -16.03
CA SER A 49 13.30 4.79 -14.61
C SER A 49 11.92 4.66 -13.99
N VAL A 50 11.80 3.81 -12.98
CA VAL A 50 10.57 3.59 -12.22
C VAL A 50 10.91 3.76 -10.75
N HIS A 51 10.25 4.69 -10.07
CA HIS A 51 10.46 5.00 -8.66
C HIS A 51 9.49 4.16 -7.81
N ASP A 52 9.93 3.70 -6.64
CA ASP A 52 9.14 2.83 -5.72
C ASP A 52 8.50 1.64 -6.46
N PRO A 53 9.28 0.79 -7.16
CA PRO A 53 8.71 -0.22 -8.03
C PRO A 53 8.14 -1.41 -7.28
N SER A 54 6.95 -1.87 -7.69
CA SER A 54 6.48 -3.23 -7.47
C SER A 54 6.58 -4.05 -8.75
N ILE A 55 6.64 -5.36 -8.62
CA ILE A 55 6.82 -6.27 -9.74
C ILE A 55 5.72 -7.33 -9.78
N LEU A 56 5.15 -7.52 -10.97
CA LEU A 56 4.18 -8.57 -11.28
C LEU A 56 4.75 -9.46 -12.39
N LYS A 57 4.61 -10.78 -12.25
CA LYS A 57 4.84 -11.71 -13.35
C LYS A 57 3.49 -12.23 -13.87
N ALA A 58 3.18 -11.98 -15.13
CA ALA A 58 1.96 -12.44 -15.78
C ALA A 58 2.25 -12.78 -17.25
N ASP A 59 1.62 -13.81 -17.78
CA ASP A 59 1.68 -14.21 -19.19
C ASP A 59 3.11 -14.37 -19.75
N GLY A 60 4.05 -14.75 -18.90
CA GLY A 60 5.46 -14.94 -19.27
C GLY A 60 6.31 -13.66 -19.28
N GLU A 61 5.70 -12.49 -19.03
CA GLU A 61 6.33 -11.18 -18.94
C GLU A 61 6.43 -10.73 -17.48
N TYR A 62 7.33 -9.80 -17.21
CA TYR A 62 7.47 -9.09 -15.96
C TYR A 62 7.03 -7.64 -16.17
N TYR A 63 6.19 -7.16 -15.27
CA TYR A 63 5.69 -5.80 -15.26
C TYR A 63 6.18 -5.11 -14.01
N ILE A 64 6.66 -3.87 -14.11
CA ILE A 64 6.93 -3.02 -12.96
C ILE A 64 6.04 -1.79 -13.01
N PHE A 65 5.50 -1.44 -11.86
CA PHE A 65 4.66 -0.27 -11.65
C PHE A 65 5.29 0.59 -10.58
N GLY A 66 5.20 1.89 -10.72
CA GLY A 66 5.82 2.77 -9.75
C GLY A 66 5.17 4.14 -9.64
N SER A 67 5.68 4.89 -8.69
CA SER A 67 5.26 6.26 -8.43
C SER A 67 5.27 7.12 -9.69
N HIS A 68 4.45 8.18 -9.66
CA HIS A 68 4.31 9.14 -10.76
C HIS A 68 3.69 8.57 -12.04
N MET A 69 2.88 7.53 -11.91
CA MET A 69 2.19 6.85 -13.02
C MET A 69 3.15 6.24 -14.05
N SER A 70 4.26 5.68 -13.58
CA SER A 70 5.26 5.01 -14.40
C SER A 70 5.06 3.50 -14.42
N ALA A 71 5.32 2.87 -15.57
CA ALA A 71 5.36 1.42 -15.71
C ALA A 71 6.30 0.99 -16.82
N ALA A 72 6.86 -0.21 -16.68
CA ALA A 72 7.68 -0.85 -17.69
C ALA A 72 7.46 -2.36 -17.70
N LYS A 73 7.91 -3.04 -18.76
CA LYS A 73 7.84 -4.49 -18.88
C LYS A 73 9.15 -5.08 -19.39
N SER A 74 9.34 -6.36 -19.13
CA SER A 74 10.49 -7.13 -19.58
C SER A 74 10.15 -8.62 -19.65
N SER A 75 10.70 -9.33 -20.63
CA SER A 75 10.61 -10.78 -20.72
C SER A 75 11.74 -11.52 -19.98
N ASP A 76 12.80 -10.80 -19.59
CA ASP A 76 14.05 -11.41 -19.08
C ASP A 76 14.64 -10.71 -17.85
N LEU A 77 14.00 -9.65 -17.33
CA LEU A 77 14.47 -8.80 -16.23
C LEU A 77 15.74 -7.98 -16.55
N LEU A 78 16.28 -8.10 -17.75
CA LEU A 78 17.49 -7.41 -18.19
C LEU A 78 17.18 -6.29 -19.19
N ASN A 79 16.25 -6.56 -20.09
CA ASN A 79 15.84 -5.64 -21.14
C ASN A 79 14.46 -5.09 -20.81
N TRP A 80 14.40 -3.80 -20.47
CA TRP A 80 13.17 -3.15 -20.06
C TRP A 80 12.64 -2.19 -21.11
N GLU A 81 11.35 -2.27 -21.37
CA GLU A 81 10.59 -1.40 -22.25
C GLU A 81 9.61 -0.55 -21.46
N LYS A 82 9.58 0.75 -21.74
CA LYS A 82 8.62 1.66 -21.08
C LYS A 82 7.21 1.41 -21.60
N VAL A 83 6.27 1.19 -20.67
CA VAL A 83 4.85 1.05 -20.95
C VAL A 83 4.12 2.36 -20.68
N ALA A 84 4.42 3.01 -19.56
CA ALA A 84 3.74 4.24 -19.16
C ALA A 84 4.70 5.19 -18.44
N ASP A 85 4.39 6.49 -18.50
CA ASP A 85 5.14 7.52 -17.79
C ASP A 85 4.32 8.82 -17.73
N GLY A 86 4.23 9.39 -16.53
CA GLY A 86 3.66 10.70 -16.27
C GLY A 86 2.14 10.78 -16.25
N TYR A 87 1.69 11.95 -15.82
CA TYR A 87 0.29 12.25 -15.51
C TYR A 87 -0.48 12.68 -16.76
N SER A 88 -1.26 11.77 -17.33
CA SER A 88 -2.03 12.04 -18.54
C SER A 88 -3.21 11.07 -18.67
N LYS A 89 -4.35 11.57 -19.19
CA LYS A 89 -5.48 10.75 -19.63
C LYS A 89 -5.10 9.74 -20.73
N LYS A 90 -3.98 9.98 -21.43
CA LYS A 90 -3.45 9.09 -22.46
C LYS A 90 -2.45 8.07 -21.93
N ASN A 91 -2.16 8.11 -20.62
CA ASN A 91 -1.34 7.09 -19.98
C ASN A 91 -2.04 5.73 -20.12
N PRO A 92 -1.41 4.72 -20.76
CA PRO A 92 -2.08 3.46 -21.07
C PRO A 92 -2.42 2.63 -19.84
N VAL A 93 -1.71 2.83 -18.73
CA VAL A 93 -1.92 2.11 -17.46
C VAL A 93 -2.86 2.88 -16.53
N TYR A 94 -2.59 4.16 -16.32
CA TYR A 94 -3.23 4.99 -15.30
C TYR A 94 -4.21 6.03 -15.87
N GLY A 95 -4.42 6.04 -17.19
CA GLY A 95 -5.20 7.10 -17.85
C GLY A 95 -6.64 7.21 -17.35
N GLN A 96 -7.27 6.09 -17.01
CA GLN A 96 -8.62 6.07 -16.47
C GLN A 96 -8.68 6.63 -15.04
N ILE A 97 -7.67 6.32 -14.21
CA ILE A 97 -7.55 6.90 -12.85
C ILE A 97 -7.39 8.42 -12.96
N TYR A 98 -6.58 8.87 -13.91
CA TYR A 98 -6.37 10.30 -14.14
C TYR A 98 -7.62 11.00 -14.71
N ASP A 99 -8.44 10.28 -15.47
CA ASP A 99 -9.67 10.85 -16.07
C ASP A 99 -10.75 11.11 -15.03
N VAL A 100 -10.81 10.31 -13.97
CA VAL A 100 -11.71 10.48 -12.81
C VAL A 100 -11.01 11.17 -11.63
N ALA A 101 -10.18 12.17 -11.93
CA ALA A 101 -9.35 12.84 -10.92
C ALA A 101 -10.16 13.53 -9.81
N ASP A 102 -11.38 13.95 -10.09
CA ASP A 102 -12.25 14.59 -9.09
C ASP A 102 -12.73 13.60 -8.03
N GLU A 103 -12.84 12.31 -8.37
CA GLU A 103 -13.18 11.23 -7.45
C GLU A 103 -11.91 10.59 -6.85
N ALA A 104 -11.00 10.14 -7.72
CA ALA A 104 -9.80 9.40 -7.30
C ALA A 104 -8.84 10.22 -6.41
N PHE A 105 -8.82 11.53 -6.61
CA PHE A 105 -7.97 12.45 -5.85
C PHE A 105 -8.76 13.44 -4.98
N ALA A 106 -10.04 13.18 -4.74
CA ALA A 106 -10.93 14.10 -4.02
C ALA A 106 -10.43 14.45 -2.62
N TYR A 107 -9.91 13.48 -1.89
CA TYR A 107 -9.36 13.71 -0.55
C TYR A 107 -7.95 14.28 -0.62
N SER A 108 -7.04 13.63 -1.32
CA SER A 108 -5.63 13.95 -1.36
C SER A 108 -5.04 13.65 -2.74
N GLY A 109 -3.87 14.19 -3.03
CA GLY A 109 -3.10 13.83 -4.22
C GLY A 109 -3.18 14.84 -5.37
N SER A 110 -4.01 15.85 -5.29
CA SER A 110 -4.06 16.90 -6.30
C SER A 110 -4.31 18.29 -5.72
N LYS A 111 -4.03 19.30 -6.53
CA LYS A 111 -4.32 20.70 -6.21
C LYS A 111 -5.79 20.97 -5.87
N ASN A 112 -6.70 20.20 -6.44
CA ASN A 112 -8.15 20.38 -6.23
C ASN A 112 -8.71 19.52 -5.10
N SER A 113 -7.88 18.62 -4.52
CA SER A 113 -8.29 17.76 -3.42
C SER A 113 -8.61 18.55 -2.15
N LEU A 114 -9.29 17.90 -1.21
CA LEU A 114 -9.63 18.46 0.11
C LEU A 114 -8.36 18.85 0.87
N ILE A 115 -7.36 17.98 0.89
CA ILE A 115 -6.02 18.28 1.39
C ILE A 115 -5.20 18.85 0.24
N LYS A 116 -4.98 20.16 0.29
CA LYS A 116 -4.31 20.89 -0.79
C LYS A 116 -2.82 20.59 -0.85
N THR A 117 -2.31 20.55 -2.06
CA THR A 117 -0.89 20.58 -2.36
C THR A 117 -0.55 21.85 -3.15
N ASP A 118 0.64 22.38 -2.91
CA ASP A 118 1.17 23.50 -3.70
C ASP A 118 1.68 23.07 -5.07
N ASP A 119 1.92 21.77 -5.23
CA ASP A 119 2.32 21.18 -6.49
C ASP A 119 1.14 21.17 -7.49
N LYS A 120 1.46 21.29 -8.76
CA LYS A 120 0.49 21.20 -9.85
C LYS A 120 0.27 19.76 -10.33
N GLN A 121 1.10 18.84 -9.86
CA GLN A 121 1.05 17.44 -10.24
C GLN A 121 0.07 16.68 -9.38
N VAL A 122 -0.45 15.61 -9.93
CA VAL A 122 -1.18 14.59 -9.21
C VAL A 122 -0.16 13.69 -8.52
N HIS A 123 -0.38 13.38 -7.25
CA HIS A 123 0.51 12.52 -6.48
C HIS A 123 -0.07 11.11 -6.38
N VAL A 124 0.41 10.21 -7.22
CA VAL A 124 0.18 8.76 -7.16
C VAL A 124 1.51 8.11 -6.82
N TRP A 125 1.58 7.39 -5.70
CA TRP A 125 2.82 6.77 -5.23
C TRP A 125 2.66 5.29 -4.95
N ALA A 126 3.80 4.59 -5.05
CA ALA A 126 4.04 3.22 -4.64
C ALA A 126 2.87 2.26 -4.97
N PRO A 127 2.48 2.11 -6.23
CA PRO A 127 1.46 1.13 -6.59
C PRO A 127 1.99 -0.29 -6.42
N ASP A 128 1.12 -1.20 -6.01
CA ASP A 128 1.37 -2.64 -6.04
C ASP A 128 0.24 -3.36 -6.75
N VAL A 129 0.56 -4.39 -7.52
CA VAL A 129 -0.40 -5.08 -8.38
C VAL A 129 -0.42 -6.56 -8.08
N ILE A 130 -1.63 -7.10 -7.92
CA ILE A 130 -1.88 -8.53 -7.72
C ILE A 130 -3.00 -9.03 -8.63
N TYR A 131 -2.88 -10.28 -9.11
CA TYR A 131 -3.98 -10.94 -9.77
C TYR A 131 -4.89 -11.60 -8.73
N ASN A 132 -6.19 -11.34 -8.83
CA ASN A 132 -7.20 -11.94 -7.96
C ASN A 132 -7.92 -13.06 -8.71
N GLU A 133 -7.60 -14.30 -8.35
CA GLU A 133 -8.21 -15.49 -8.98
C GLU A 133 -9.71 -15.60 -8.74
N THR A 134 -10.24 -15.00 -7.67
CA THR A 134 -11.67 -15.04 -7.35
C THR A 134 -12.49 -14.20 -8.33
N THR A 135 -11.98 -13.04 -8.71
CA THR A 135 -12.67 -12.11 -9.63
C THR A 135 -12.17 -12.21 -11.07
N GLY A 136 -11.00 -12.81 -11.28
CA GLY A 136 -10.35 -12.87 -12.59
C GLY A 136 -9.77 -11.54 -13.06
N LEU A 137 -9.49 -10.61 -12.14
CA LEU A 137 -9.02 -9.26 -12.42
C LEU A 137 -7.65 -9.00 -11.78
N TYR A 138 -6.91 -8.09 -12.38
CA TYR A 138 -5.74 -7.48 -11.76
C TYR A 138 -6.20 -6.30 -10.90
N TYR A 139 -5.71 -6.23 -9.67
CA TYR A 139 -5.96 -5.15 -8.72
C TYR A 139 -4.68 -4.37 -8.52
N MET A 140 -4.73 -3.09 -8.74
CA MET A 140 -3.66 -2.16 -8.42
C MET A 140 -4.05 -1.38 -7.17
N TYR A 141 -3.29 -1.53 -6.10
CA TYR A 141 -3.39 -0.71 -4.89
C TYR A 141 -2.33 0.38 -4.94
N TYR A 142 -2.71 1.60 -4.64
CA TYR A 142 -1.80 2.75 -4.70
C TYR A 142 -2.24 3.80 -3.70
N CYS A 143 -1.38 4.75 -3.38
CA CYS A 143 -1.81 5.88 -2.59
C CYS A 143 -1.86 7.16 -3.42
N THR A 144 -2.82 8.03 -3.06
CA THR A 144 -2.77 9.43 -3.40
C THR A 144 -2.37 10.22 -2.17
N THR A 145 -1.57 11.26 -2.34
CA THR A 145 -1.04 12.03 -1.22
C THR A 145 -0.82 13.48 -1.59
N SER A 146 -0.83 14.35 -0.59
CA SER A 146 -0.47 15.76 -0.77
C SER A 146 0.72 16.16 0.10
N THR A 147 0.95 15.46 1.18
CA THR A 147 2.00 15.76 2.17
C THR A 147 2.54 14.50 2.82
N TRP A 148 2.65 13.38 2.12
CA TRP A 148 3.01 12.05 2.65
C TRP A 148 2.26 11.63 3.94
N ASN A 149 1.84 12.55 4.76
CA ASN A 149 1.05 12.33 5.97
C ASN A 149 -0.46 12.28 5.69
N ALA A 150 -0.95 13.22 4.86
CA ALA A 150 -2.36 13.29 4.47
C ALA A 150 -2.55 12.55 3.15
N SER A 151 -2.96 11.31 3.25
CA SER A 151 -2.98 10.36 2.16
C SER A 151 -4.22 9.47 2.23
N ASN A 152 -4.52 8.82 1.13
CA ASN A 152 -5.48 7.72 1.10
C ASN A 152 -5.00 6.60 0.18
N LEU A 153 -5.23 5.36 0.60
CA LEU A 153 -5.06 4.20 -0.24
C LEU A 153 -6.27 4.05 -1.14
N CYS A 154 -6.02 3.89 -2.41
CA CYS A 154 -7.01 3.62 -3.45
C CYS A 154 -6.75 2.28 -4.11
N TYR A 155 -7.74 1.80 -4.85
CA TYR A 155 -7.53 0.68 -5.75
C TYR A 155 -8.22 0.89 -7.09
N GLY A 156 -7.67 0.24 -8.09
CA GLY A 156 -8.24 0.15 -9.42
C GLY A 156 -8.14 -1.27 -9.94
N THR A 157 -8.96 -1.62 -10.91
CA THR A 157 -9.00 -2.96 -11.49
C THR A 157 -8.81 -2.94 -13.00
N SER A 158 -8.26 -4.04 -13.53
CA SER A 158 -8.08 -4.24 -14.96
C SER A 158 -8.25 -5.72 -15.33
N THR A 159 -8.64 -5.99 -16.56
CA THR A 159 -8.68 -7.35 -17.13
C THR A 159 -7.30 -7.79 -17.65
N THR A 160 -6.35 -6.88 -17.79
CA THR A 160 -5.00 -7.16 -18.28
C THR A 160 -3.94 -6.59 -17.33
N PRO A 161 -2.74 -7.20 -17.25
CA PRO A 161 -1.68 -6.68 -16.38
C PRO A 161 -1.19 -5.28 -16.78
N GLU A 162 -1.28 -4.92 -18.06
CA GLU A 162 -0.86 -3.60 -18.56
C GLU A 162 -1.90 -2.48 -18.30
N GLY A 163 -3.10 -2.82 -17.81
CA GLY A 163 -4.17 -1.84 -17.65
C GLY A 163 -5.03 -1.67 -18.94
N PRO A 164 -5.74 -0.56 -19.11
CA PRO A 164 -5.88 0.51 -18.12
C PRO A 164 -6.56 0.04 -16.84
N TYR A 165 -6.12 0.56 -15.70
CA TYR A 165 -6.76 0.32 -14.42
C TYR A 165 -7.87 1.33 -14.19
N GLU A 166 -9.09 0.83 -13.97
CA GLU A 166 -10.26 1.65 -13.65
C GLU A 166 -10.33 1.87 -12.14
N TRP A 167 -10.44 3.11 -11.71
CA TRP A 167 -10.59 3.46 -10.30
C TRP A 167 -11.88 2.87 -9.71
N GLN A 168 -11.78 2.24 -8.55
CA GLN A 168 -12.89 1.59 -7.87
C GLN A 168 -13.25 2.27 -6.54
N GLY A 169 -12.28 2.89 -5.88
CA GLY A 169 -12.54 3.57 -4.62
C GLY A 169 -11.30 3.83 -3.79
N ALA A 170 -11.51 4.53 -2.69
CA ALA A 170 -10.55 4.69 -1.62
C ALA A 170 -10.90 3.75 -0.46
N LEU A 171 -9.87 3.21 0.19
CA LEU A 171 -10.01 2.18 1.24
C LEU A 171 -9.64 2.70 2.63
N ILE A 172 -8.58 3.49 2.71
CA ILE A 172 -7.99 3.90 3.98
C ILE A 172 -7.55 5.35 3.86
N TYR A 173 -7.76 6.11 4.91
CA TYR A 173 -7.41 7.52 4.98
C TYR A 173 -6.48 7.79 6.16
N SER A 174 -5.54 8.72 5.99
CA SER A 174 -4.69 9.25 7.04
C SER A 174 -4.54 10.76 6.95
N GLY A 175 -4.04 11.38 8.03
CA GLY A 175 -3.74 12.80 8.04
C GLY A 175 -4.95 13.73 8.11
N PHE A 176 -6.14 13.21 8.36
CA PHE A 176 -7.33 14.03 8.59
C PHE A 176 -7.29 14.70 9.98
N ASN A 177 -8.07 15.72 10.13
CA ASN A 177 -8.34 16.39 11.38
C ASN A 177 -9.84 16.67 11.49
N ARG A 178 -10.27 17.34 12.56
CA ARG A 178 -11.71 17.65 12.78
C ARG A 178 -12.39 18.41 11.64
N LYS A 179 -11.63 19.13 10.81
CA LYS A 179 -12.18 19.88 9.67
C LYS A 179 -12.23 19.07 8.37
N THR A 180 -11.39 18.06 8.26
CA THR A 180 -11.21 17.31 7.02
C THR A 180 -11.72 15.87 7.09
N ILE A 181 -12.05 15.37 8.28
CA ILE A 181 -12.57 14.01 8.49
C ILE A 181 -13.87 13.75 7.71
N SER A 182 -14.69 14.76 7.50
CA SER A 182 -15.92 14.66 6.70
C SER A 182 -15.68 14.39 5.21
N GLY A 183 -14.45 14.49 4.75
CA GLY A 183 -14.04 14.09 3.40
C GLY A 183 -13.53 12.65 3.32
N THR A 184 -13.67 11.87 4.39
CA THR A 184 -13.34 10.46 4.50
C THR A 184 -14.60 9.67 4.82
N ASP A 185 -14.52 8.36 4.75
CA ASP A 185 -15.58 7.44 5.17
C ASP A 185 -15.51 7.04 6.66
N VAL A 186 -14.57 7.59 7.40
CA VAL A 186 -14.31 7.20 8.81
C VAL A 186 -15.56 7.31 9.68
N LEU A 187 -16.37 8.37 9.46
CA LEU A 187 -17.59 8.59 10.24
C LEU A 187 -18.76 7.67 9.83
N ASP A 188 -18.62 6.90 8.77
CA ASP A 188 -19.59 5.87 8.39
C ASP A 188 -19.41 4.61 9.25
N TYR A 189 -18.21 4.41 9.80
CA TYR A 189 -17.84 3.25 10.61
C TYR A 189 -17.78 3.50 12.11
N VAL A 190 -17.48 4.73 12.52
CA VAL A 190 -17.36 5.10 13.93
C VAL A 190 -18.00 6.46 14.18
N ASP A 191 -18.53 6.68 15.40
CA ASP A 191 -19.04 7.97 15.77
C ASP A 191 -17.94 9.05 15.91
N GLU A 192 -18.34 10.30 15.89
CA GLU A 192 -17.44 11.45 15.93
C GLU A 192 -16.61 11.49 17.22
N ASP A 193 -17.21 11.16 18.37
CA ASP A 193 -16.52 11.16 19.66
C ASP A 193 -15.41 10.10 19.69
N TYR A 194 -15.70 8.91 19.17
CA TYR A 194 -14.70 7.85 19.03
C TYR A 194 -13.58 8.28 18.09
N ALA A 195 -13.91 8.82 16.93
CA ALA A 195 -12.92 9.26 15.93
C ALA A 195 -12.02 10.36 16.50
N TYR A 196 -12.60 11.37 17.17
CA TYR A 196 -11.83 12.47 17.74
C TYR A 196 -10.94 12.04 18.90
N LYS A 197 -11.38 11.09 19.70
CA LYS A 197 -10.62 10.57 20.83
C LYS A 197 -9.44 9.70 20.42
N ASN A 198 -9.60 8.90 19.37
CA ASN A 198 -8.61 7.88 19.00
C ASN A 198 -7.74 8.32 17.83
N TYR A 199 -8.33 8.89 16.79
CA TYR A 199 -7.61 9.21 15.55
C TYR A 199 -7.07 10.64 15.49
N ILE A 200 -7.43 11.51 16.45
CA ILE A 200 -6.98 12.90 16.47
C ILE A 200 -6.29 13.21 17.79
N LYS A 201 -5.04 13.64 17.70
CA LYS A 201 -4.24 14.08 18.84
C LYS A 201 -3.99 15.59 18.75
N GLY A 202 -4.57 16.34 19.69
CA GLY A 202 -4.57 17.80 19.60
C GLY A 202 -5.40 18.30 18.40
N ALA A 203 -4.75 18.94 17.44
CA ALA A 203 -5.39 19.47 16.24
C ALA A 203 -5.10 18.66 14.96
N GLN A 204 -4.39 17.55 15.08
CA GLN A 204 -3.86 16.76 13.96
C GLN A 204 -4.23 15.28 14.09
N TYR A 205 -4.04 14.54 13.00
CA TYR A 205 -4.09 13.09 12.99
C TYR A 205 -3.12 12.50 14.01
N ASN A 206 -3.50 11.39 14.65
CA ASN A 206 -2.67 10.73 15.65
C ASN A 206 -1.57 9.87 14.98
N TYR A 207 -0.52 10.51 14.54
CA TYR A 207 0.63 9.86 13.87
C TYR A 207 1.47 8.97 14.78
N GLU A 208 1.26 9.00 16.09
CA GLU A 208 2.00 8.15 17.02
C GLU A 208 1.45 6.72 17.01
N ASP A 209 0.13 6.57 16.91
CA ASP A 209 -0.55 5.30 17.07
C ASP A 209 -1.10 4.73 15.76
N TYR A 210 -1.26 5.58 14.72
CA TYR A 210 -1.85 5.19 13.44
C TYR A 210 -0.94 5.48 12.25
N PRO A 211 -0.91 4.57 11.25
CA PRO A 211 -0.01 4.68 10.11
C PRO A 211 -0.47 5.72 9.10
N ASN A 212 0.45 6.12 8.23
CA ASN A 212 0.09 6.79 7.00
C ASN A 212 -0.60 5.80 6.05
N ALA A 213 -1.58 6.27 5.30
CA ALA A 213 -2.20 5.51 4.23
C ALA A 213 -1.35 5.59 2.94
N ILE A 214 -0.15 5.03 2.99
CA ILE A 214 0.84 4.99 1.89
C ILE A 214 1.52 3.64 1.79
N ASP A 215 2.24 3.42 0.71
CA ASP A 215 3.15 2.30 0.45
C ASP A 215 2.46 0.92 0.64
N PRO A 216 1.33 0.65 -0.03
CA PRO A 216 0.66 -0.64 0.07
C PRO A 216 1.49 -1.72 -0.63
N THR A 217 1.54 -2.91 -0.02
CA THR A 217 1.99 -4.13 -0.69
C THR A 217 1.00 -5.26 -0.41
N VAL A 218 0.69 -6.06 -1.41
CA VAL A 218 -0.36 -7.08 -1.35
C VAL A 218 0.18 -8.44 -1.72
N PHE A 219 -0.28 -9.46 -1.00
CA PHE A 219 0.18 -10.83 -1.23
C PHE A 219 -0.86 -11.86 -0.76
N TYR A 220 -0.71 -13.10 -1.24
CA TYR A 220 -1.43 -14.24 -0.72
C TYR A 220 -0.54 -15.00 0.28
N ASP A 221 -1.14 -15.43 1.40
CA ASP A 221 -0.49 -16.38 2.29
C ASP A 221 -0.63 -17.83 1.78
N ALA A 222 -0.04 -18.77 2.51
CA ALA A 222 -0.07 -20.19 2.13
C ALA A 222 -1.48 -20.80 2.17
N ASP A 223 -2.41 -20.19 2.88
CA ASP A 223 -3.81 -20.61 2.98
C ASP A 223 -4.68 -19.93 1.90
N GLY A 224 -4.07 -19.11 1.05
CA GLY A 224 -4.74 -18.37 -0.02
C GLY A 224 -5.55 -17.17 0.47
N ARG A 225 -5.32 -16.68 1.69
CA ARG A 225 -5.88 -15.42 2.16
C ARG A 225 -5.08 -14.27 1.58
N MET A 226 -5.77 -13.19 1.24
CA MET A 226 -5.15 -12.00 0.68
C MET A 226 -4.88 -10.98 1.78
N TRP A 227 -3.68 -10.44 1.80
CA TRP A 227 -3.21 -9.52 2.81
C TRP A 227 -2.67 -8.24 2.16
N MET A 228 -2.80 -7.14 2.88
CA MET A 228 -2.13 -5.88 2.59
C MET A 228 -1.25 -5.48 3.76
N VAL A 229 -0.01 -5.16 3.49
CA VAL A 229 0.87 -4.41 4.39
C VAL A 229 0.91 -2.97 3.90
N TYR A 230 0.76 -2.01 4.79
CA TYR A 230 0.82 -0.59 4.44
C TYR A 230 1.33 0.24 5.59
N GLY A 231 1.63 1.48 5.31
CA GLY A 231 2.11 2.45 6.28
C GLY A 231 3.61 2.61 6.26
N SER A 232 4.04 3.79 6.62
CA SER A 232 5.45 4.15 6.72
C SER A 232 5.57 5.47 7.48
N TRP A 233 6.70 5.67 8.18
CA TRP A 233 7.07 6.89 8.89
C TRP A 233 6.25 7.25 10.13
N SER A 234 5.01 6.82 10.28
CA SER A 234 4.19 7.14 11.44
C SER A 234 3.33 5.96 11.86
N GLY A 235 3.11 5.78 13.16
CA GLY A 235 2.29 4.71 13.75
C GLY A 235 2.80 3.30 13.49
N GLY A 236 3.78 3.13 12.60
CA GLY A 236 4.33 1.83 12.22
C GLY A 236 3.79 1.29 10.89
N ILE A 237 3.94 -0.03 10.72
CA ILE A 237 3.48 -0.79 9.55
C ILE A 237 2.34 -1.69 10.00
N PHE A 238 1.26 -1.70 9.24
CA PHE A 238 0.03 -2.42 9.56
C PHE A 238 -0.22 -3.53 8.56
N LEU A 239 -0.79 -4.62 9.04
CA LEU A 239 -1.21 -5.77 8.25
C LEU A 239 -2.74 -5.87 8.32
N LEU A 240 -3.38 -5.95 7.16
CA LEU A 240 -4.83 -6.13 7.01
C LEU A 240 -5.13 -7.35 6.16
N GLU A 241 -6.16 -8.11 6.51
CA GLU A 241 -6.76 -9.09 5.61
C GLU A 241 -7.68 -8.37 4.61
N ILE A 242 -7.57 -8.71 3.34
CA ILE A 242 -8.38 -8.14 2.25
C ILE A 242 -9.44 -9.16 1.83
N ASP A 243 -10.69 -8.73 1.77
CA ASP A 243 -11.75 -9.52 1.13
C ASP A 243 -11.45 -9.62 -0.37
N LYS A 244 -11.54 -10.83 -0.89
CA LYS A 244 -11.26 -11.11 -2.31
C LYS A 244 -12.48 -10.92 -3.22
N THR A 245 -13.65 -10.61 -2.65
CA THR A 245 -14.91 -10.44 -3.41
C THR A 245 -15.27 -8.98 -3.64
#